data_bbae9c460c9302b12cc677d0fad4770e
#
_entry.id   bbae9c460c9302b12cc677d0fad4770e
#
_cell.length_a   1.000
_cell.length_b   1.000
_cell.length_c   1.000
_cell.angle_alpha   90.00
_cell.angle_beta   90.00
_cell.angle_gamma   90.00
#
_symmetry.space_group_name_H-M   'P 1'
#
loop_
_entity.id
_entity.type
_entity.pdbx_description
1 polymer ?
#
loop_
_entity_poly.entity_id
_entity_poly.type
_entity_poly.pdbx_seq_one_letter_code
_entity_poly.pdbx_strand_id
1 'polypeptide(L)'
;MITASMVSAEERFNFFPSITKQYVHFEQAVFYFADLCIENYRGGYWEFVALSNGGLFCYPKTNGTLTLTNSMNDANVTVSSEAAGICIMLMALSRYSLIAWEQGDQREMERLAQRHNQLDEFARDHEEWPSIAIFID
;
A
#
# COMPACT_ATOMS: atom_id res chain seq x y z
N MET A 1 -9.89 7.84 -16.61
CA MET A 1 -8.54 7.34 -16.30
C MET A 1 -8.06 7.90 -14.98
N ILE A 2 -7.58 7.02 -14.10
CA ILE A 2 -7.04 7.42 -12.80
C ILE A 2 -5.61 7.90 -13.00
N THR A 3 -5.32 9.11 -12.54
CA THR A 3 -3.97 9.67 -12.63
C THR A 3 -3.31 9.72 -11.26
N ALA A 4 -1.99 9.66 -11.25
CA ALA A 4 -1.19 9.68 -10.02
C ALA A 4 -0.37 10.97 -9.96
N SER A 5 -0.26 11.54 -8.77
CA SER A 5 0.59 12.70 -8.54
C SER A 5 1.34 12.55 -7.21
N MET A 6 2.56 13.08 -7.19
CA MET A 6 3.38 13.02 -5.98
C MET A 6 2.86 13.97 -4.93
N VAL A 7 2.77 13.49 -3.69
CA VAL A 7 2.39 14.31 -2.55
C VAL A 7 3.57 15.23 -2.21
N SER A 8 3.31 16.54 -2.05
CA SER A 8 4.37 17.50 -1.73
C SER A 8 4.95 17.23 -0.33
N ALA A 9 6.20 17.66 -0.12
CA ALA A 9 6.85 17.51 1.17
C ALA A 9 6.03 18.16 2.31
N GLU A 10 5.35 19.27 2.00
CA GLU A 10 4.54 19.99 2.99
C GLU A 10 3.30 19.21 3.42
N GLU A 11 2.77 18.34 2.55
CA GLU A 11 1.55 17.59 2.82
C GLU A 11 1.79 16.16 3.29
N ARG A 12 3.04 15.70 3.30
CA ARG A 12 3.35 14.32 3.69
C ARG A 12 2.94 13.98 5.12
N PHE A 13 2.99 14.96 6.02
CA PHE A 13 2.60 14.72 7.41
C PHE A 13 1.13 14.31 7.55
N ASN A 14 0.30 14.68 6.58
CA ASN A 14 -1.13 14.36 6.59
C ASN A 14 -1.48 13.10 5.81
N PHE A 15 -0.49 12.43 5.23
CA PHE A 15 -0.73 11.25 4.38
C PHE A 15 -1.43 10.13 5.16
N PHE A 16 -0.77 9.61 6.19
CA PHE A 16 -1.35 8.52 7.00
C PHE A 16 -2.57 8.97 7.80
N PRO A 17 -2.60 10.17 8.42
CA PRO A 17 -3.81 10.63 9.09
C PRO A 17 -5.05 10.71 8.20
N SER A 18 -4.87 10.97 6.90
CA SER A 18 -6.00 11.02 5.96
C SER A 18 -6.56 9.63 5.63
N ILE A 19 -5.82 8.57 5.92
CA ILE A 19 -6.22 7.19 5.61
C ILE A 19 -7.03 6.59 6.75
N THR A 20 -6.56 6.72 7.99
CA THR A 20 -7.16 6.05 9.14
C THR A 20 -6.90 6.83 10.43
N LYS A 21 -7.81 6.71 11.38
CA LYS A 21 -7.62 7.28 12.72
C LYS A 21 -6.50 6.56 13.47
N GLN A 22 -6.19 5.31 13.10
CA GLN A 22 -5.08 4.53 13.66
C GLN A 22 -3.79 4.75 12.88
N TYR A 23 -3.54 5.99 12.49
CA TYR A 23 -2.47 6.29 11.53
C TYR A 23 -1.07 5.95 12.04
N VAL A 24 -0.81 6.06 13.33
CA VAL A 24 0.50 5.71 13.90
C VAL A 24 0.77 4.21 13.72
N HIS A 25 -0.20 3.37 14.09
CA HIS A 25 -0.08 1.92 13.95
C HIS A 25 -0.08 1.50 12.48
N PHE A 26 -0.88 2.17 11.67
CA PHE A 26 -0.95 1.87 10.24
C PHE A 26 0.39 2.15 9.55
N GLU A 27 1.00 3.30 9.85
CA GLU A 27 2.33 3.63 9.32
C GLU A 27 3.36 2.57 9.71
N GLN A 28 3.36 2.17 10.98
CA GLN A 28 4.25 1.12 11.46
C GLN A 28 4.02 -0.20 10.73
N ALA A 29 2.75 -0.53 10.46
CA ALA A 29 2.40 -1.76 9.75
C ALA A 29 2.88 -1.74 8.31
N VAL A 30 2.78 -0.60 7.63
CA VAL A 30 3.28 -0.46 6.25
C VAL A 30 4.77 -0.80 6.20
N PHE A 31 5.55 -0.20 7.09
CA PHE A 31 7.00 -0.45 7.10
C PHE A 31 7.35 -1.86 7.61
N TYR A 32 6.55 -2.40 8.51
CA TYR A 32 6.70 -3.78 8.96
C TYR A 32 6.46 -4.77 7.80
N PHE A 33 5.41 -4.56 7.02
CA PHE A 33 5.14 -5.41 5.86
C PHE A 33 6.22 -5.27 4.79
N ALA A 34 6.76 -4.06 4.60
CA ALA A 34 7.88 -3.87 3.69
C ALA A 34 9.09 -4.69 4.13
N ASP A 35 9.39 -4.65 5.43
CA ASP A 35 10.51 -5.41 5.98
C ASP A 35 10.29 -6.92 5.87
N LEU A 36 9.05 -7.35 6.04
CA LEU A 36 8.69 -8.76 5.98
C LEU A 36 8.67 -9.31 4.56
N CYS A 37 8.17 -8.55 3.60
CA CYS A 37 7.89 -9.03 2.25
C CYS A 37 8.95 -8.67 1.21
N ILE A 38 9.63 -7.55 1.36
CA ILE A 38 10.62 -7.11 0.38
C ILE A 38 11.97 -7.72 0.72
N GLU A 39 12.50 -8.55 -0.18
CA GLU A 39 13.79 -9.20 0.01
C GLU A 39 14.91 -8.16 0.10
N ASN A 40 15.76 -8.29 1.12
CA ASN A 40 16.88 -7.38 1.39
C ASN A 40 16.49 -5.94 1.67
N TYR A 41 15.27 -5.72 2.15
CA TYR A 41 14.82 -4.37 2.51
C TYR A 41 15.63 -3.85 3.70
N ARG A 42 16.12 -2.61 3.58
CA ARG A 42 16.98 -1.99 4.62
C ARG A 42 16.48 -0.61 5.05
N GLY A 43 15.20 -0.35 4.86
CA GLY A 43 14.65 0.97 5.13
C GLY A 43 14.94 1.93 3.99
N GLY A 44 14.99 3.21 4.28
CA GLY A 44 15.30 4.23 3.29
C GLY A 44 14.14 5.18 3.08
N TYR A 45 14.23 5.91 1.99
CA TYR A 45 13.29 6.97 1.65
C TYR A 45 12.09 6.43 0.88
N TRP A 46 10.89 6.93 1.20
CA TRP A 46 9.65 6.55 0.51
C TRP A 46 9.05 7.76 -0.20
N GLU A 47 8.46 7.53 -1.36
CA GLU A 47 7.66 8.50 -2.08
C GLU A 47 6.19 8.27 -1.77
N PHE A 48 5.40 9.34 -1.72
CA PHE A 48 3.97 9.30 -1.40
C PHE A 48 3.17 9.78 -2.61
N VAL A 49 2.11 9.05 -2.95
CA VAL A 49 1.35 9.26 -4.18
C VAL A 49 -0.13 9.38 -3.87
N ALA A 50 -0.76 10.39 -4.47
CA ALA A 50 -2.20 10.59 -4.42
C ALA A 50 -2.80 10.30 -5.80
N LEU A 51 -3.93 9.59 -5.80
CA LEU A 51 -4.63 9.22 -7.02
C LEU A 51 -5.85 10.11 -7.24
N SER A 52 -6.19 10.32 -8.51
CA SER A 52 -7.33 11.18 -8.87
C SER A 52 -8.67 10.67 -8.37
N ASN A 53 -8.77 9.37 -8.07
CA ASN A 53 -9.99 8.77 -7.50
C ASN A 53 -10.04 8.82 -5.96
N GLY A 54 -9.06 9.46 -5.33
CA GLY A 54 -8.97 9.53 -3.87
C GLY A 54 -8.10 8.47 -3.23
N GLY A 55 -7.59 7.53 -4.01
CA GLY A 55 -6.68 6.50 -3.51
C GLY A 55 -5.32 7.08 -3.14
N LEU A 56 -4.59 6.34 -2.31
CA LEU A 56 -3.29 6.76 -1.81
C LEU A 56 -2.37 5.54 -1.71
N PHE A 57 -1.11 5.72 -2.06
CA PHE A 57 -0.11 4.70 -1.76
C PHE A 57 1.26 5.34 -1.61
N CYS A 58 2.20 4.59 -1.04
CA CYS A 58 3.59 5.01 -0.95
C CYS A 58 4.47 3.85 -1.37
N TYR A 59 5.69 4.16 -1.79
CA TYR A 59 6.62 3.13 -2.24
C TYR A 59 8.04 3.48 -1.86
N PRO A 60 8.89 2.44 -1.62
CA PRO A 60 10.30 2.69 -1.31
C PRO A 60 11.01 3.16 -2.58
N LYS A 61 11.76 4.26 -2.46
CA LYS A 61 12.49 4.80 -3.59
C LYS A 61 13.80 4.04 -3.75
N THR A 62 13.86 3.17 -4.76
CA THR A 62 15.04 2.36 -5.04
C THR A 62 15.38 2.42 -6.53
N ASN A 63 16.59 2.00 -6.85
CA ASN A 63 17.01 1.81 -8.24
C ASN A 63 16.78 0.35 -8.60
N GLY A 64 16.13 0.13 -9.76
CA GLY A 64 15.90 -1.22 -10.25
C GLY A 64 14.65 -1.87 -9.65
N THR A 65 14.59 -3.19 -9.73
CA THR A 65 13.44 -3.97 -9.30
C THR A 65 13.62 -4.51 -7.89
N LEU A 66 12.49 -4.90 -7.29
CA LEU A 66 12.43 -5.51 -5.96
C LEU A 66 11.77 -6.86 -6.06
N THR A 67 12.24 -7.81 -5.24
CA THR A 67 11.62 -9.12 -5.13
C THR A 67 10.77 -9.14 -3.86
N LEU A 68 9.50 -9.48 -4.03
CA LEU A 68 8.55 -9.58 -2.94
C LEU A 68 8.12 -11.03 -2.73
N THR A 69 8.07 -11.44 -1.46
CA THR A 69 7.54 -12.74 -1.08
C THR A 69 6.40 -12.56 -0.09
N ASN A 70 5.39 -13.41 -0.20
CA ASN A 70 4.25 -13.39 0.71
C ASN A 70 4.06 -14.80 1.25
N SER A 71 4.39 -14.99 2.53
CA SER A 71 4.33 -16.33 3.16
C SER A 71 2.92 -16.88 3.29
N MET A 72 1.91 -16.01 3.16
CA MET A 72 0.50 -16.43 3.28
C MET A 72 0.02 -17.22 2.06
N ASN A 73 0.62 -16.98 0.89
CA ASN A 73 0.20 -17.63 -0.36
C ASN A 73 1.37 -18.13 -1.21
N ASP A 74 2.58 -18.14 -0.64
CA ASP A 74 3.81 -18.57 -1.31
C ASP A 74 4.14 -17.75 -2.58
N ALA A 75 3.62 -16.53 -2.69
CA ALA A 75 3.93 -15.68 -3.83
C ALA A 75 5.40 -15.24 -3.80
N ASN A 76 5.98 -15.14 -4.99
CA ASN A 76 7.34 -14.64 -5.18
C ASN A 76 7.34 -13.91 -6.52
N VAL A 77 7.42 -12.58 -6.47
CA VAL A 77 7.34 -11.75 -7.66
C VAL A 77 8.46 -10.72 -7.68
N THR A 78 8.87 -10.33 -8.88
CA THR A 78 9.87 -9.27 -9.06
C THR A 78 9.18 -8.11 -9.77
N VAL A 79 9.18 -6.95 -9.15
CA VAL A 79 8.41 -5.79 -9.60
C VAL A 79 9.20 -4.50 -9.44
N SER A 80 8.69 -3.42 -10.02
CA SER A 80 9.24 -2.08 -9.80
C SER A 80 9.00 -1.63 -8.37
N SER A 81 9.71 -0.57 -7.94
CA SER A 81 9.48 0.04 -6.63
C SER A 81 8.04 0.50 -6.46
N GLU A 82 7.47 1.09 -7.50
CA GLU A 82 6.09 1.57 -7.46
C GLU A 82 5.11 0.41 -7.24
N ALA A 83 5.25 -0.66 -8.02
CA ALA A 83 4.39 -1.83 -7.87
C ALA A 83 4.57 -2.48 -6.51
N ALA A 84 5.78 -2.50 -5.98
CA ALA A 84 6.05 -3.01 -4.64
C ALA A 84 5.26 -2.22 -3.59
N GLY A 85 5.27 -0.89 -3.71
CA GLY A 85 4.51 -0.03 -2.80
C GLY A 85 3.01 -0.27 -2.88
N ILE A 86 2.48 -0.46 -4.09
CA ILE A 86 1.06 -0.80 -4.28
C ILE A 86 0.73 -2.11 -3.56
N CYS A 87 1.56 -3.12 -3.71
CA CYS A 87 1.39 -4.42 -3.05
C CYS A 87 1.33 -4.27 -1.53
N ILE A 88 2.29 -3.56 -0.95
CA ILE A 88 2.38 -3.36 0.49
C ILE A 88 1.16 -2.57 1.02
N MET A 89 0.76 -1.52 0.31
CA MET A 89 -0.38 -0.71 0.72
C MET A 89 -1.70 -1.49 0.64
N LEU A 90 -1.90 -2.28 -0.40
CA LEU A 90 -3.09 -3.12 -0.51
C LEU A 90 -3.15 -4.11 0.65
N MET A 91 -2.03 -4.72 1.00
CA MET A 91 -1.94 -5.64 2.13
C MET A 91 -2.29 -4.92 3.45
N ALA A 92 -1.73 -3.75 3.69
CA ALA A 92 -1.96 -2.99 4.92
C ALA A 92 -3.42 -2.52 5.03
N LEU A 93 -3.98 -2.00 3.94
CA LEU A 93 -5.37 -1.54 3.93
C LEU A 93 -6.35 -2.69 4.18
N SER A 94 -6.10 -3.84 3.57
CA SER A 94 -6.92 -5.04 3.78
C SER A 94 -6.85 -5.48 5.25
N ARG A 95 -5.65 -5.53 5.80
CA ARG A 95 -5.44 -5.95 7.19
C ARG A 95 -6.14 -5.03 8.18
N TYR A 96 -6.01 -3.72 8.00
CA TYR A 96 -6.60 -2.75 8.92
C TYR A 96 -8.12 -2.64 8.76
N SER A 97 -8.63 -2.88 7.56
CA SER A 97 -10.08 -3.00 7.36
C SER A 97 -10.65 -4.16 8.16
N LEU A 98 -9.95 -5.31 8.15
CA LEU A 98 -10.35 -6.47 8.94
C LEU A 98 -10.28 -6.20 10.44
N ILE A 99 -9.22 -5.54 10.91
CA ILE A 99 -9.06 -5.17 12.32
C ILE A 99 -10.22 -4.26 12.76
N ALA A 100 -10.57 -3.27 11.95
CA ALA A 100 -11.69 -2.37 12.25
C ALA A 100 -12.99 -3.14 12.36
N TRP A 101 -13.22 -4.10 11.45
CA TRP A 101 -14.40 -4.95 11.48
C TRP A 101 -14.44 -5.78 12.76
N GLU A 102 -13.32 -6.39 13.14
CA GLU A 102 -13.23 -7.20 14.36
C GLU A 102 -13.50 -6.38 15.63
N GLN A 103 -13.15 -5.10 15.60
CA GLN A 103 -13.38 -4.18 16.72
C GLN A 103 -14.80 -3.60 16.73
N GLY A 104 -15.60 -3.92 15.72
CA GLY A 104 -16.95 -3.39 15.61
C GLY A 104 -17.02 -1.94 15.16
N ASP A 105 -15.93 -1.42 14.59
CA ASP A 105 -15.87 -0.03 14.12
C ASP A 105 -16.23 0.01 12.63
N GLN A 106 -17.52 0.01 12.36
CA GLN A 106 -18.02 -0.06 10.99
C GLN A 106 -17.64 1.12 10.14
N ARG A 107 -17.66 2.33 10.70
CA ARG A 107 -17.30 3.55 9.96
C ARG A 107 -15.86 3.50 9.49
N GLU A 108 -14.96 3.09 10.38
CA GLU A 108 -13.54 2.97 10.04
C GLU A 108 -13.29 1.85 9.05
N MET A 109 -13.99 0.73 9.21
CA MET A 109 -13.90 -0.39 8.27
C MET A 109 -14.30 0.05 6.86
N GLU A 110 -15.41 0.78 6.73
CA GLU A 110 -15.87 1.28 5.43
C GLU A 110 -14.88 2.27 4.82
N ARG A 111 -14.29 3.13 5.66
CA ARG A 111 -13.29 4.12 5.21
C ARG A 111 -12.06 3.42 4.64
N LEU A 112 -11.55 2.43 5.37
CA LEU A 112 -10.38 1.66 4.93
C LEU A 112 -10.69 0.82 3.71
N ALA A 113 -11.88 0.22 3.65
CA ALA A 113 -12.32 -0.55 2.48
C ALA A 113 -12.41 0.35 1.24
N GLN A 114 -12.90 1.58 1.41
CA GLN A 114 -12.95 2.54 0.31
C GLN A 114 -11.55 2.86 -0.20
N ARG A 115 -10.61 3.13 0.70
CA ARG A 115 -9.22 3.38 0.31
C ARG A 115 -8.61 2.18 -0.42
N HIS A 116 -8.89 0.97 0.07
CA HIS A 116 -8.45 -0.25 -0.59
C HIS A 116 -9.00 -0.35 -2.02
N ASN A 117 -10.30 -0.12 -2.17
CA ASN A 117 -10.95 -0.23 -3.47
C ASN A 117 -10.42 0.80 -4.46
N GLN A 118 -10.15 2.02 -3.99
CA GLN A 118 -9.59 3.07 -4.84
C GLN A 118 -8.20 2.68 -5.35
N LEU A 119 -7.36 2.15 -4.49
CA LEU A 119 -6.03 1.69 -4.89
C LEU A 119 -6.10 0.46 -5.77
N ASP A 120 -6.97 -0.48 -5.45
CA ASP A 120 -7.17 -1.71 -6.23
C ASP A 120 -7.59 -1.36 -7.67
N GLU A 121 -8.47 -0.38 -7.84
CA GLU A 121 -8.91 0.06 -9.16
C GLU A 121 -7.72 0.59 -9.99
N PHE A 122 -6.87 1.40 -9.38
CA PHE A 122 -5.64 1.88 -10.03
C PHE A 122 -4.70 0.72 -10.37
N ALA A 123 -4.53 -0.20 -9.43
CA ALA A 123 -3.63 -1.34 -9.60
C ALA A 123 -4.04 -2.24 -10.76
N ARG A 124 -5.35 -2.43 -10.97
CA ARG A 124 -5.85 -3.29 -12.05
C ARG A 124 -5.50 -2.79 -13.44
N ASP A 125 -5.30 -1.48 -13.59
CA ASP A 125 -4.89 -0.88 -14.86
C ASP A 125 -3.37 -0.68 -14.95
N HIS A 126 -2.64 -1.05 -13.91
CA HIS A 126 -1.19 -0.94 -13.91
C HIS A 126 -0.57 -2.01 -14.79
N GLU A 127 0.51 -1.67 -15.50
CA GLU A 127 1.19 -2.60 -16.40
C GLU A 127 1.72 -3.85 -15.67
N GLU A 128 1.97 -3.74 -14.37
CA GLU A 128 2.46 -4.87 -13.55
C GLU A 128 1.35 -5.56 -12.77
N TRP A 129 0.09 -5.33 -13.13
CA TRP A 129 -1.04 -5.96 -12.44
C TRP A 129 -0.90 -7.48 -12.30
N PRO A 130 -0.45 -8.24 -13.34
CA PRO A 130 -0.32 -9.68 -13.17
C PRO A 130 0.54 -10.09 -11.97
N SER A 131 1.65 -9.38 -11.73
CA SER A 131 2.51 -9.66 -10.58
C SER A 131 1.89 -9.18 -9.27
N ILE A 132 1.26 -8.01 -9.28
CA ILE A 132 0.56 -7.47 -8.12
C ILE A 132 -0.54 -8.46 -7.69
N ALA A 133 -1.33 -8.95 -8.64
CA ALA A 133 -2.41 -9.90 -8.37
C ALA A 133 -1.89 -11.19 -7.74
N ILE A 134 -0.76 -11.71 -8.21
CA ILE A 134 -0.13 -12.89 -7.63
C ILE A 134 0.26 -12.63 -6.18
N PHE A 135 0.82 -11.47 -5.90
CA PHE A 135 1.30 -11.16 -4.55
C PHE A 135 0.15 -11.05 -3.54
N ILE A 136 -0.95 -10.37 -3.90
CA ILE A 136 -2.03 -10.09 -2.96
C ILE A 136 -3.06 -11.22 -2.87
N ASP A 137 -3.03 -12.13 -3.79
CA ASP A 137 -4.02 -13.23 -3.87
C ASP A 137 -3.66 -14.35 -2.87
#